data_654a0fee9b512b0841bd707b3ced8e57
#
_entry.id   654a0fee9b512b0841bd707b3ced8e57
#
_cell.length_a   1.000
_cell.length_b   1.000
_cell.length_c   1.000
_cell.angle_alpha   90.00
_cell.angle_beta   90.00
_cell.angle_gamma   90.00
#
_symmetry.space_group_name_H-M   'P 1'
#
loop_
_entity.id
_entity.type
_entity.pdbx_description
1 polymer ?
#
loop_
_entity_poly.entity_id
_entity_poly.type
_entity_poly.pdbx_seq_one_letter_code
_entity_poly.pdbx_strand_id
1 'polypeptide(L)'
;MTNSHLTIRNATPTDVDSIVPLIYSSGPKAWTFVFQEGKKTPFNFLNSSYIRRGNTVSYTNHYVAEIDGRVVGSILSYSQPSFLALTLGTALRILSVYLWNAPKVMARGLKTETIIQPPKSGRLYLGHIAVLESERNKGIAKELIEYMLNKETKYKTASLDVSAENKPAISLYQKLGFQIKETRHPLGWEGTIPSHHYMEKQI
;
A
#
# COMPACT_ATOMS: atom_id res chain seq x y z
N MET A 1 -28.50 -2.89 -19.86
CA MET A 1 -27.12 -2.85 -19.37
C MET A 1 -27.11 -1.82 -18.26
N THR A 2 -27.11 -2.24 -17.01
CA THR A 2 -27.01 -1.35 -15.85
C THR A 2 -25.63 -0.69 -15.91
N ASN A 3 -25.61 0.63 -16.08
CA ASN A 3 -24.37 1.41 -15.95
C ASN A 3 -23.89 1.24 -14.50
N SER A 4 -22.99 0.28 -14.26
CA SER A 4 -22.34 0.14 -12.97
C SER A 4 -21.48 1.39 -12.75
N HIS A 5 -21.87 2.20 -11.77
CA HIS A 5 -21.22 3.49 -11.49
C HIS A 5 -20.05 3.28 -10.55
N LEU A 6 -18.84 3.45 -11.06
CA LEU A 6 -17.63 3.47 -10.22
C LEU A 6 -17.58 4.76 -9.40
N THR A 7 -17.49 4.63 -8.10
CA THR A 7 -17.27 5.76 -7.17
C THR A 7 -15.98 5.57 -6.38
N ILE A 8 -15.30 6.67 -6.05
CA ILE A 8 -14.10 6.64 -5.20
C ILE A 8 -14.41 7.49 -3.96
N ARG A 9 -14.24 6.88 -2.77
CA ARG A 9 -14.51 7.51 -1.48
C ARG A 9 -13.40 7.23 -0.47
N ASN A 10 -13.40 8.01 0.61
CA ASN A 10 -12.59 7.68 1.77
C ASN A 10 -13.00 6.30 2.32
N ALA A 11 -12.02 5.52 2.75
CA ALA A 11 -12.29 4.28 3.45
C ALA A 11 -12.81 4.53 4.86
N THR A 12 -13.57 3.57 5.39
CA THR A 12 -14.16 3.59 6.73
C THR A 12 -13.73 2.36 7.53
N PRO A 13 -13.86 2.35 8.87
CA PRO A 13 -13.56 1.15 9.65
C PRO A 13 -14.38 -0.07 9.24
N THR A 14 -15.59 0.11 8.70
CA THR A 14 -16.50 -0.97 8.28
C THR A 14 -16.07 -1.65 6.98
N ASP A 15 -15.14 -1.04 6.23
CA ASP A 15 -14.60 -1.66 5.02
C ASP A 15 -13.53 -2.75 5.30
N VAL A 16 -13.23 -3.02 6.58
CA VAL A 16 -12.11 -3.88 6.99
C VAL A 16 -12.09 -5.23 6.29
N ASP A 17 -13.22 -5.91 6.20
CA ASP A 17 -13.32 -7.25 5.61
C ASP A 17 -13.10 -7.25 4.08
N SER A 18 -13.43 -6.14 3.42
CA SER A 18 -13.24 -5.99 1.97
C SER A 18 -11.87 -5.46 1.60
N ILE A 19 -11.33 -4.50 2.38
CA ILE A 19 -10.10 -3.80 2.01
C ILE A 19 -8.83 -4.52 2.49
N VAL A 20 -8.85 -5.20 3.63
CA VAL A 20 -7.66 -5.86 4.17
C VAL A 20 -7.13 -6.96 3.22
N PRO A 21 -7.96 -7.79 2.57
CA PRO A 21 -7.49 -8.68 1.51
C PRO A 21 -6.84 -7.93 0.32
N LEU A 22 -7.36 -6.76 -0.05
CA LEU A 22 -6.78 -5.92 -1.10
C LEU A 22 -5.41 -5.37 -0.68
N ILE A 23 -5.29 -4.84 0.55
CA ILE A 23 -4.02 -4.38 1.11
C ILE A 23 -2.99 -5.52 1.09
N TYR A 24 -3.36 -6.71 1.58
CA TYR A 24 -2.48 -7.86 1.56
C TYR A 24 -2.06 -8.24 0.13
N SER A 25 -2.98 -8.23 -0.83
CA SER A 25 -2.72 -8.58 -2.23
C SER A 25 -1.78 -7.62 -2.95
N SER A 26 -1.61 -6.39 -2.44
CA SER A 26 -0.68 -5.40 -3.01
C SER A 26 0.80 -5.77 -2.82
N GLY A 27 1.12 -6.65 -1.86
CA GLY A 27 2.50 -7.07 -1.58
C GLY A 27 2.59 -8.30 -0.68
N PRO A 28 2.00 -9.46 -1.06
CA PRO A 28 1.83 -10.60 -0.15
C PRO A 28 3.15 -11.14 0.40
N LYS A 29 4.23 -11.15 -0.40
CA LYS A 29 5.55 -11.59 0.05
C LYS A 29 6.10 -10.66 1.16
N ALA A 30 5.99 -9.34 1.00
CA ALA A 30 6.43 -8.38 2.00
C ALA A 30 5.60 -8.46 3.29
N TRP A 31 4.28 -8.50 3.17
CA TRP A 31 3.38 -8.64 4.32
C TRP A 31 3.67 -9.92 5.10
N THR A 32 3.83 -11.05 4.41
CA THR A 32 4.15 -12.34 5.04
C THR A 32 5.53 -12.31 5.70
N PHE A 33 6.55 -11.79 5.03
CA PHE A 33 7.89 -11.69 5.60
C PHE A 33 7.92 -10.90 6.91
N VAL A 34 7.25 -9.76 6.95
CA VAL A 34 7.27 -8.90 8.14
C VAL A 34 6.38 -9.47 9.25
N PHE A 35 5.14 -9.86 8.93
CA PHE A 35 4.08 -10.03 9.92
C PHE A 35 3.67 -11.49 10.20
N GLN A 36 4.23 -12.49 9.49
CA GLN A 36 4.04 -13.89 9.86
C GLN A 36 4.95 -14.25 11.03
N GLU A 37 4.36 -14.52 12.21
CA GLU A 37 5.13 -14.88 13.40
C GLU A 37 4.37 -15.92 14.24
N GLY A 38 4.90 -17.14 14.31
CA GLY A 38 4.23 -18.25 14.98
C GLY A 38 2.84 -18.53 14.35
N LYS A 39 1.80 -18.51 15.18
CA LYS A 39 0.41 -18.67 14.73
C LYS A 39 -0.23 -17.40 14.21
N LYS A 40 0.44 -16.24 14.33
CA LYS A 40 -0.08 -14.94 13.84
C LYS A 40 0.26 -14.76 12.38
N THR A 41 -0.75 -14.47 11.59
CA THR A 41 -0.65 -14.16 10.15
C THR A 41 -0.62 -12.64 9.94
N PRO A 42 -0.25 -12.14 8.77
CA PRO A 42 -0.38 -10.72 8.43
C PRO A 42 -1.77 -10.15 8.71
N PHE A 43 -2.82 -10.94 8.53
CA PHE A 43 -4.21 -10.52 8.75
C PHE A 43 -4.48 -10.15 10.22
N ASN A 44 -3.82 -10.77 11.20
CA ASN A 44 -3.96 -10.36 12.60
C ASN A 44 -3.50 -8.93 12.82
N PHE A 45 -2.38 -8.53 12.18
CA PHE A 45 -1.89 -7.16 12.24
C PHE A 45 -2.76 -6.21 11.42
N LEU A 46 -3.05 -6.56 10.16
CA LEU A 46 -3.80 -5.71 9.23
C LEU A 46 -5.21 -5.39 9.77
N ASN A 47 -5.99 -6.39 10.14
CA ASN A 47 -7.36 -6.21 10.68
C ASN A 47 -7.35 -5.32 11.93
N SER A 48 -6.47 -5.62 12.90
CA SER A 48 -6.40 -4.87 14.16
C SER A 48 -5.90 -3.44 14.00
N SER A 49 -5.04 -3.17 12.99
CA SER A 49 -4.43 -1.87 12.75
C SER A 49 -5.28 -1.00 11.82
N TYR A 50 -5.93 -1.58 10.83
CA TYR A 50 -6.76 -0.89 9.87
C TYR A 50 -7.87 -0.05 10.53
N ILE A 51 -8.59 -0.62 11.47
CA ILE A 51 -9.70 0.04 12.19
C ILE A 51 -9.24 1.12 13.19
N ARG A 52 -7.94 1.30 13.38
CA ARG A 52 -7.36 2.27 14.34
C ARG A 52 -6.70 3.42 13.60
N ARG A 53 -6.87 4.64 14.11
CA ARG A 53 -6.21 5.84 13.58
C ARG A 53 -4.74 5.88 13.98
N GLY A 54 -3.96 6.72 13.29
CA GLY A 54 -2.60 7.08 13.67
C GLY A 54 -1.54 6.01 13.40
N ASN A 55 -1.75 5.12 12.45
CA ASN A 55 -0.76 4.15 11.98
C ASN A 55 -0.76 4.07 10.44
N THR A 56 0.26 3.46 9.84
CA THR A 56 0.43 3.44 8.38
C THR A 56 -0.66 2.65 7.65
N VAL A 57 -1.30 1.67 8.31
CA VAL A 57 -2.34 0.82 7.71
C VAL A 57 -3.76 1.34 7.99
N SER A 58 -3.89 2.44 8.75
CA SER A 58 -5.19 3.00 9.15
C SER A 58 -6.11 3.24 7.95
N TYR A 59 -7.41 2.99 8.15
CA TYR A 59 -8.46 3.36 7.18
C TYR A 59 -8.39 4.84 6.78
N THR A 60 -7.93 5.72 7.68
CA THR A 60 -7.83 7.17 7.42
C THR A 60 -6.85 7.55 6.30
N ASN A 61 -5.97 6.62 5.91
CA ASN A 61 -4.99 6.84 4.85
C ASN A 61 -5.44 6.23 3.52
N HIS A 62 -6.57 5.51 3.50
CA HIS A 62 -7.02 4.74 2.35
C HIS A 62 -8.22 5.36 1.66
N TYR A 63 -8.31 5.11 0.37
CA TYR A 63 -9.46 5.33 -0.48
C TYR A 63 -9.87 4.00 -1.10
N VAL A 64 -11.16 3.83 -1.33
CA VAL A 64 -11.74 2.66 -1.97
C VAL A 64 -12.44 3.04 -3.27
N ALA A 65 -12.31 2.19 -4.27
CA ALA A 65 -13.16 2.18 -5.44
C ALA A 65 -14.34 1.23 -5.16
N GLU A 66 -15.55 1.70 -5.41
CA GLU A 66 -16.79 0.99 -5.14
C GLU A 66 -17.65 0.91 -6.40
N ILE A 67 -18.22 -0.24 -6.66
CA ILE A 67 -19.21 -0.49 -7.72
C ILE A 67 -20.44 -1.10 -7.06
N ASP A 68 -21.59 -0.45 -7.22
CA ASP A 68 -22.89 -0.91 -6.69
C ASP A 68 -22.83 -1.30 -5.19
N GLY A 69 -22.17 -0.46 -4.36
CA GLY A 69 -22.02 -0.67 -2.91
C GLY A 69 -20.93 -1.68 -2.52
N ARG A 70 -20.24 -2.29 -3.48
CA ARG A 70 -19.17 -3.28 -3.23
C ARG A 70 -17.78 -2.65 -3.43
N VAL A 71 -16.93 -2.72 -2.43
CA VAL A 71 -15.51 -2.32 -2.57
C VAL A 71 -14.79 -3.27 -3.51
N VAL A 72 -14.21 -2.70 -4.58
CA VAL A 72 -13.53 -3.45 -5.65
C VAL A 72 -12.06 -3.09 -5.83
N GLY A 73 -11.62 -1.99 -5.20
CA GLY A 73 -10.22 -1.56 -5.27
C GLY A 73 -9.83 -0.67 -4.10
N SER A 74 -8.53 -0.53 -3.87
CA SER A 74 -7.96 0.31 -2.82
C SER A 74 -6.72 1.04 -3.28
N ILE A 75 -6.47 2.19 -2.68
CA ILE A 75 -5.24 2.97 -2.77
C ILE A 75 -5.04 3.71 -1.45
N LEU A 76 -3.79 3.94 -1.07
CA LEU A 76 -3.46 4.89 -0.02
C LEU A 76 -2.52 5.97 -0.53
N SER A 77 -2.41 7.06 0.23
CA SER A 77 -1.37 8.07 0.02
C SER A 77 -0.68 8.46 1.32
N TYR A 78 0.61 8.72 1.21
CA TYR A 78 1.44 9.26 2.27
C TYR A 78 2.24 10.48 1.81
N SER A 79 2.65 11.28 2.79
CA SER A 79 3.62 12.36 2.60
C SER A 79 4.44 12.58 3.87
N GLN A 80 5.63 13.12 3.74
CA GLN A 80 6.38 13.63 4.88
C GLN A 80 5.88 15.04 5.26
N PRO A 81 5.84 15.41 6.55
CA PRO A 81 6.31 14.64 7.73
C PRO A 81 5.28 13.66 8.33
N SER A 82 4.04 13.63 7.82
CA SER A 82 2.93 12.84 8.39
C SER A 82 3.27 11.35 8.52
N PHE A 83 4.01 10.80 7.56
CA PHE A 83 4.42 9.39 7.56
C PHE A 83 5.24 9.03 8.81
N LEU A 84 6.09 9.93 9.30
CA LEU A 84 6.92 9.67 10.49
C LEU A 84 6.06 9.45 11.75
N ALA A 85 5.02 10.26 11.93
CA ALA A 85 4.08 10.09 13.04
C ALA A 85 3.30 8.78 12.92
N LEU A 86 2.89 8.41 11.71
CA LEU A 86 2.20 7.14 11.43
C LEU A 86 3.10 5.93 11.71
N THR A 87 4.41 6.03 11.45
CA THR A 87 5.38 4.96 11.74
C THR A 87 5.48 4.68 13.24
N LEU A 88 5.49 5.73 14.08
CA LEU A 88 5.45 5.54 15.54
C LEU A 88 4.17 4.81 15.97
N GLY A 89 3.02 5.20 15.45
CA GLY A 89 1.77 4.50 15.71
C GLY A 89 1.79 3.04 15.23
N THR A 90 2.43 2.77 14.09
CA THR A 90 2.62 1.40 13.59
C THR A 90 3.49 0.57 14.53
N ALA A 91 4.57 1.14 15.07
CA ALA A 91 5.42 0.47 16.07
C ALA A 91 4.63 0.10 17.33
N LEU A 92 3.78 1.01 17.83
CA LEU A 92 2.88 0.73 18.97
C LEU A 92 1.87 -0.38 18.63
N ARG A 93 1.35 -0.43 17.40
CA ARG A 93 0.48 -1.53 16.95
C ARG A 93 1.22 -2.86 16.90
N ILE A 94 2.46 -2.89 16.40
CA ILE A 94 3.29 -4.09 16.39
C ILE A 94 3.51 -4.58 17.83
N LEU A 95 3.87 -3.69 18.75
CA LEU A 95 4.02 -4.04 20.18
C LEU A 95 2.74 -4.66 20.73
N SER A 96 1.57 -4.06 20.49
CA SER A 96 0.30 -4.56 21.02
C SER A 96 -0.12 -5.91 20.43
N VAL A 97 0.20 -6.19 19.16
CA VAL A 97 -0.18 -7.43 18.47
C VAL A 97 0.82 -8.55 18.75
N TYR A 98 2.12 -8.26 18.75
CA TYR A 98 3.17 -9.29 18.78
C TYR A 98 3.83 -9.46 20.15
N LEU A 99 3.60 -8.53 21.08
CA LEU A 99 4.13 -8.58 22.45
C LEU A 99 5.65 -8.85 22.46
N TRP A 100 6.10 -9.94 23.07
CA TRP A 100 7.50 -10.33 23.16
C TRP A 100 8.20 -10.56 21.81
N ASN A 101 7.44 -10.88 20.76
CA ASN A 101 7.94 -11.06 19.39
C ASN A 101 8.00 -9.73 18.59
N ALA A 102 7.54 -8.61 19.16
CA ALA A 102 7.53 -7.33 18.47
C ALA A 102 8.92 -6.88 17.99
N PRO A 103 10.01 -7.01 18.74
CA PRO A 103 11.35 -6.62 18.26
C PRO A 103 11.75 -7.35 16.97
N LYS A 104 11.42 -8.65 16.85
CA LYS A 104 11.70 -9.46 15.67
C LYS A 104 10.89 -8.98 14.45
N VAL A 105 9.61 -8.66 14.67
CA VAL A 105 8.73 -8.12 13.61
C VAL A 105 9.22 -6.74 13.15
N MET A 106 9.60 -5.87 14.09
CA MET A 106 10.17 -4.55 13.79
C MET A 106 11.47 -4.66 12.99
N ALA A 107 12.38 -5.56 13.38
CA ALA A 107 13.63 -5.78 12.64
C ALA A 107 13.38 -6.21 11.20
N ARG A 108 12.37 -7.07 10.95
CA ARG A 108 11.96 -7.45 9.59
C ARG A 108 11.34 -6.27 8.84
N GLY A 109 10.56 -5.43 9.52
CA GLY A 109 10.03 -4.18 8.95
C GLY A 109 11.16 -3.26 8.47
N LEU A 110 12.13 -2.95 9.35
CA LEU A 110 13.30 -2.14 9.00
C LEU A 110 14.11 -2.75 7.84
N LYS A 111 14.26 -4.08 7.84
CA LYS A 111 14.91 -4.77 6.72
C LYS A 111 14.12 -4.60 5.41
N THR A 112 12.79 -4.63 5.46
CA THR A 112 11.94 -4.40 4.28
C THR A 112 12.07 -2.97 3.75
N GLU A 113 12.28 -1.97 4.61
CA GLU A 113 12.49 -0.57 4.23
C GLU A 113 13.78 -0.34 3.44
N THR A 114 14.71 -1.28 3.39
CA THR A 114 15.86 -1.21 2.46
C THR A 114 15.44 -1.38 1.00
N ILE A 115 14.25 -1.94 0.75
CA ILE A 115 13.69 -2.21 -0.59
C ILE A 115 12.48 -1.32 -0.86
N ILE A 116 11.51 -1.31 0.04
CA ILE A 116 10.31 -0.47 -0.01
C ILE A 116 10.52 0.66 0.97
N GLN A 117 11.08 1.77 0.49
CA GLN A 117 11.53 2.86 1.36
C GLN A 117 10.38 3.75 1.82
N PRO A 118 10.54 4.41 2.99
CA PRO A 118 9.65 5.49 3.40
C PRO A 118 9.52 6.58 2.33
N PRO A 119 8.37 7.27 2.27
CA PRO A 119 8.17 8.39 1.32
C PRO A 119 9.30 9.41 1.40
N LYS A 120 9.82 9.83 0.25
CA LYS A 120 10.78 10.94 0.16
C LYS A 120 10.08 12.27 0.43
N SER A 121 10.79 13.22 1.03
CA SER A 121 10.25 14.56 1.28
C SER A 121 9.79 15.25 0.00
N GLY A 122 8.68 16.01 0.08
CA GLY A 122 8.11 16.77 -1.04
C GLY A 122 7.42 15.92 -2.11
N ARG A 123 7.22 14.62 -1.87
CA ARG A 123 6.54 13.71 -2.79
C ARG A 123 5.25 13.16 -2.22
N LEU A 124 4.26 12.98 -3.07
CA LEU A 124 3.09 12.19 -2.80
C LEU A 124 3.43 10.72 -3.05
N TYR A 125 3.45 9.90 -2.01
CA TYR A 125 3.66 8.47 -2.16
C TYR A 125 2.32 7.75 -2.28
N LEU A 126 2.17 6.93 -3.31
CA LEU A 126 1.00 6.09 -3.56
C LEU A 126 1.35 4.63 -3.23
N GLY A 127 0.52 3.98 -2.42
CA GLY A 127 0.76 2.60 -1.99
C GLY A 127 -0.53 1.78 -1.88
N HIS A 128 -0.40 0.51 -1.56
CA HIS A 128 -1.49 -0.46 -1.41
C HIS A 128 -2.50 -0.42 -2.58
N ILE A 129 -1.99 -0.17 -3.81
CA ILE A 129 -2.83 -0.13 -5.01
C ILE A 129 -3.21 -1.57 -5.36
N ALA A 130 -4.49 -1.87 -5.23
CA ALA A 130 -5.00 -3.21 -5.51
C ALA A 130 -6.43 -3.15 -6.06
N VAL A 131 -6.77 -4.11 -6.91
CA VAL A 131 -8.10 -4.29 -7.49
C VAL A 131 -8.48 -5.76 -7.40
N LEU A 132 -9.73 -6.05 -7.03
CA LEU A 132 -10.27 -7.41 -7.00
C LEU A 132 -9.99 -8.10 -8.35
N GLU A 133 -9.63 -9.36 -8.30
CA GLU A 133 -9.23 -10.12 -9.50
C GLU A 133 -10.31 -10.11 -10.59
N SER A 134 -11.57 -10.27 -10.20
CA SER A 134 -12.74 -10.23 -11.12
C SER A 134 -12.97 -8.86 -11.76
N GLU A 135 -12.37 -7.80 -11.21
CA GLU A 135 -12.54 -6.42 -11.65
C GLU A 135 -11.28 -5.85 -12.33
N ARG A 136 -10.22 -6.64 -12.47
CA ARG A 136 -8.99 -6.23 -13.17
C ARG A 136 -9.25 -5.98 -14.65
N ASN A 137 -8.36 -5.20 -15.27
CA ASN A 137 -8.40 -4.80 -16.69
C ASN A 137 -9.61 -3.92 -17.08
N LYS A 138 -10.38 -3.42 -16.10
CA LYS A 138 -11.50 -2.49 -16.30
C LYS A 138 -11.14 -1.02 -16.03
N GLY A 139 -9.85 -0.70 -15.88
CA GLY A 139 -9.38 0.68 -15.66
C GLY A 139 -9.40 1.17 -14.22
N ILE A 140 -9.92 0.41 -13.24
CA ILE A 140 -10.14 0.85 -11.85
C ILE A 140 -8.84 1.34 -11.17
N ALA A 141 -7.71 0.65 -11.36
CA ALA A 141 -6.44 1.10 -10.78
C ALA A 141 -5.98 2.44 -11.39
N LYS A 142 -6.24 2.70 -12.67
CA LYS A 142 -5.98 3.98 -13.32
C LYS A 142 -6.83 5.08 -12.67
N GLU A 143 -8.13 4.86 -12.53
CA GLU A 143 -9.07 5.83 -11.92
C GLU A 143 -8.67 6.17 -10.48
N LEU A 144 -8.28 5.17 -9.66
CA LEU A 144 -7.78 5.39 -8.29
C LEU A 144 -6.54 6.28 -8.27
N ILE A 145 -5.57 6.03 -9.16
CA ILE A 145 -4.33 6.81 -9.24
C ILE A 145 -4.64 8.23 -9.70
N GLU A 146 -5.41 8.41 -10.77
CA GLU A 146 -5.77 9.73 -11.32
C GLU A 146 -6.58 10.54 -10.30
N TYR A 147 -7.51 9.91 -9.57
CA TYR A 147 -8.23 10.54 -8.46
C TYR A 147 -7.27 11.10 -7.41
N MET A 148 -6.26 10.33 -6.99
CA MET A 148 -5.28 10.78 -6.00
C MET A 148 -4.41 11.91 -6.52
N LEU A 149 -3.95 11.83 -7.76
CA LEU A 149 -3.14 12.88 -8.39
C LEU A 149 -3.93 14.21 -8.49
N ASN A 150 -5.21 14.14 -8.85
CA ASN A 150 -6.07 15.31 -8.96
C ASN A 150 -6.45 15.90 -7.58
N LYS A 151 -6.53 15.06 -6.54
CA LYS A 151 -6.87 15.49 -5.19
C LYS A 151 -5.72 16.17 -4.47
N GLU A 152 -4.50 15.67 -4.64
CA GLU A 152 -3.32 16.08 -3.89
C GLU A 152 -2.44 17.08 -4.65
N THR A 153 -3.05 18.17 -5.10
CA THR A 153 -2.44 19.21 -5.98
C THR A 153 -1.27 19.98 -5.38
N LYS A 154 -1.02 19.87 -4.08
CA LYS A 154 0.12 20.54 -3.42
C LYS A 154 1.48 19.92 -3.74
N TYR A 155 1.50 18.68 -4.27
CA TYR A 155 2.72 17.99 -4.64
C TYR A 155 3.01 18.13 -6.13
N LYS A 156 4.30 18.29 -6.46
CA LYS A 156 4.78 18.33 -7.86
C LYS A 156 5.27 16.98 -8.37
N THR A 157 5.39 16.01 -7.48
CA THR A 157 5.91 14.68 -7.82
C THR A 157 5.13 13.63 -7.06
N ALA A 158 4.60 12.65 -7.77
CA ALA A 158 4.07 11.42 -7.21
C ALA A 158 5.11 10.30 -7.31
N SER A 159 5.10 9.38 -6.35
CA SER A 159 6.01 8.24 -6.31
C SER A 159 5.30 6.97 -5.83
N LEU A 160 5.83 5.83 -6.19
CA LEU A 160 5.37 4.50 -5.75
C LEU A 160 6.52 3.50 -5.82
N ASP A 161 6.35 2.38 -5.10
CA ASP A 161 7.18 1.18 -5.25
C ASP A 161 6.35 0.05 -5.85
N VAL A 162 6.97 -0.72 -6.74
CA VAL A 162 6.34 -1.87 -7.40
C VAL A 162 7.31 -3.03 -7.50
N SER A 163 6.84 -4.24 -7.22
CA SER A 163 7.65 -5.45 -7.45
C SER A 163 8.11 -5.53 -8.91
N ALA A 164 9.39 -5.79 -9.13
CA ALA A 164 9.96 -6.00 -10.48
C ALA A 164 9.35 -7.22 -11.22
N GLU A 165 8.69 -8.11 -10.48
CA GLU A 165 7.94 -9.25 -11.01
C GLU A 165 6.54 -8.86 -11.51
N ASN A 166 5.98 -7.73 -11.06
CA ASN A 166 4.60 -7.30 -11.40
C ASN A 166 4.57 -6.51 -12.72
N LYS A 167 4.83 -7.20 -13.83
CA LYS A 167 4.86 -6.61 -15.18
C LYS A 167 3.56 -5.86 -15.56
N PRO A 168 2.35 -6.36 -15.25
CA PRO A 168 1.11 -5.62 -15.54
C PRO A 168 1.04 -4.27 -14.83
N ALA A 169 1.41 -4.19 -13.55
CA ALA A 169 1.41 -2.94 -12.79
C ALA A 169 2.48 -1.96 -13.32
N ILE A 170 3.69 -2.45 -13.61
CA ILE A 170 4.76 -1.64 -14.20
C ILE A 170 4.28 -1.01 -15.51
N SER A 171 3.69 -1.81 -16.41
CA SER A 171 3.14 -1.32 -17.68
C SER A 171 2.05 -0.24 -17.47
N LEU A 172 1.16 -0.44 -16.51
CA LEU A 172 0.14 0.56 -16.16
C LEU A 172 0.79 1.87 -15.70
N TYR A 173 1.74 1.80 -14.76
CA TYR A 173 2.38 3.01 -14.22
C TYR A 173 3.18 3.75 -15.29
N GLN A 174 3.87 3.04 -16.18
CA GLN A 174 4.56 3.65 -17.31
C GLN A 174 3.60 4.36 -18.27
N LYS A 175 2.45 3.75 -18.60
CA LYS A 175 1.39 4.39 -19.40
C LYS A 175 0.81 5.64 -18.72
N LEU A 176 0.80 5.68 -17.39
CA LEU A 176 0.39 6.85 -16.62
C LEU A 176 1.50 7.90 -16.47
N GLY A 177 2.68 7.68 -17.06
CA GLY A 177 3.81 8.61 -17.06
C GLY A 177 4.78 8.45 -15.91
N PHE A 178 4.67 7.41 -15.09
CA PHE A 178 5.68 7.08 -14.09
C PHE A 178 6.93 6.49 -14.76
N GLN A 179 8.10 6.88 -14.26
CA GLN A 179 9.40 6.41 -14.74
C GLN A 179 10.13 5.69 -13.61
N ILE A 180 10.78 4.58 -13.93
CA ILE A 180 11.67 3.89 -12.99
C ILE A 180 12.86 4.79 -12.71
N LYS A 181 13.09 5.13 -11.45
CA LYS A 181 14.22 5.93 -10.99
C LYS A 181 15.30 5.10 -10.33
N GLU A 182 14.89 4.00 -9.71
CA GLU A 182 15.80 3.13 -8.96
C GLU A 182 15.24 1.71 -8.93
N THR A 183 16.12 0.72 -8.91
CA THR A 183 15.76 -0.69 -8.64
C THR A 183 16.52 -1.14 -7.41
N ARG A 184 15.81 -1.65 -6.41
CA ARG A 184 16.38 -2.10 -5.14
C ARG A 184 16.27 -3.61 -5.01
N HIS A 185 17.34 -4.23 -4.56
CA HIS A 185 17.48 -5.68 -4.48
C HIS A 185 17.62 -6.14 -3.02
N PRO A 186 17.05 -7.31 -2.66
CA PRO A 186 17.15 -7.87 -1.31
C PRO A 186 18.52 -8.52 -1.07
N LEU A 187 19.58 -7.74 -0.99
CA LEU A 187 20.96 -8.22 -0.85
C LEU A 187 21.14 -9.09 0.41
N GLY A 188 21.57 -10.36 0.23
CA GLY A 188 21.80 -11.33 1.30
C GLY A 188 20.52 -11.97 1.90
N TRP A 189 19.36 -11.78 1.25
CA TRP A 189 18.09 -12.41 1.62
C TRP A 189 17.15 -12.58 0.41
N GLU A 190 17.79 -12.91 -0.72
CA GLU A 190 17.14 -13.14 -2.01
C GLU A 190 16.04 -14.22 -1.89
N GLY A 191 14.99 -14.08 -2.68
CA GLY A 191 13.83 -14.99 -2.68
C GLY A 191 12.79 -14.74 -1.61
N THR A 192 13.07 -13.91 -0.58
CA THR A 192 12.10 -13.60 0.48
C THR A 192 11.12 -12.50 0.04
N ILE A 193 11.65 -11.39 -0.46
CA ILE A 193 10.89 -10.30 -1.09
C ILE A 193 11.52 -10.06 -2.45
N PRO A 194 10.72 -9.86 -3.52
CA PRO A 194 11.29 -9.55 -4.84
C PRO A 194 11.96 -8.18 -4.85
N SER A 195 12.84 -7.97 -5.81
CA SER A 195 13.33 -6.62 -6.13
C SER A 195 12.18 -5.68 -6.43
N HIS A 196 12.32 -4.42 -6.08
CA HIS A 196 11.31 -3.39 -6.34
C HIS A 196 11.88 -2.26 -7.18
N HIS A 197 11.05 -1.73 -8.06
CA HIS A 197 11.29 -0.48 -8.76
C HIS A 197 10.65 0.66 -7.97
N TYR A 198 11.43 1.67 -7.63
CA TYR A 198 10.92 2.96 -7.22
C TYR A 198 10.64 3.79 -8.47
N MET A 199 9.41 4.27 -8.60
CA MET A 199 8.97 5.03 -9.76
C MET A 199 8.47 6.41 -9.35
N GLU A 200 8.72 7.43 -10.20
CA GLU A 200 8.25 8.80 -10.02
C GLU A 200 7.56 9.33 -11.27
N LYS A 201 6.59 10.22 -11.05
CA LYS A 201 5.91 11.01 -12.08
C LYS A 201 5.86 12.48 -11.64
N GLN A 202 6.17 13.42 -12.54
CA GLN A 202 5.87 14.84 -12.36
C GLN A 202 4.37 15.07 -12.58
N ILE A 203 3.74 15.85 -11.70
CA ILE A 203 2.30 16.15 -11.69
C ILE A 203 2.05 17.64 -11.58
#